data_40986af1068e1ede9f4d68820f1b8393
#
_entry.id   40986af1068e1ede9f4d68820f1b8393
#
_cell.length_a   1.000
_cell.length_b   1.000
_cell.length_c   1.000
_cell.angle_alpha   90.00
_cell.angle_beta   90.00
_cell.angle_gamma   90.00
#
_symmetry.space_group_name_H-M   'P 1'
#
loop_
_entity.id
_entity.type
_entity.pdbx_description
1 polymer ?
#
loop_
_entity_poly.entity_id
_entity_poly.type
_entity_poly.pdbx_seq_one_letter_code
_entity_poly.pdbx_strand_id
1 'polypeptide(L)'
;MVSLRRQQPSNPAGGLTIFGHLAELRMRLVRMMLAVATGSIVILVFYDQFLRFLTQPYRNICSTRPDFNCDGTLFTLGPIEGLSARMRIAGYGGLIIALPVIMWQLWKFIVPALNKQEKKYSIPFIVTSVILFLTGAWLAYWTLDKALEFLIAWSGAGVEQTYQISKYISLVAMMVLAFGAGFLVPVLVVFLQLVGVVTPQTLIKQWRYSFMGTF
;
A
#
# COMPACT_ATOMS: atom_id res chain seq x y z
N MET A 1 53.10 -28.18 35.06
CA MET A 1 52.45 -27.55 33.92
C MET A 1 50.95 -27.66 34.11
N VAL A 2 50.29 -26.63 34.64
CA VAL A 2 48.85 -26.63 34.87
C VAL A 2 48.23 -25.92 33.66
N SER A 3 47.54 -26.73 32.86
CA SER A 3 46.77 -26.24 31.68
C SER A 3 45.55 -25.44 32.14
N LEU A 4 45.60 -24.12 32.02
CA LEU A 4 44.44 -23.24 32.20
C LEU A 4 43.49 -23.42 30.99
N ARG A 5 42.52 -24.28 31.11
CA ARG A 5 41.40 -24.40 30.19
C ARG A 5 40.56 -23.13 30.29
N ARG A 6 40.73 -22.23 29.33
CA ARG A 6 39.84 -21.07 29.12
C ARG A 6 38.42 -21.57 28.95
N GLN A 7 37.61 -21.40 29.97
CA GLN A 7 36.15 -21.58 29.85
C GLN A 7 35.62 -20.50 28.91
N GLN A 8 35.21 -20.85 27.72
CA GLN A 8 34.36 -20.02 26.89
C GLN A 8 33.06 -19.78 27.68
N PRO A 9 32.60 -18.51 27.78
CA PRO A 9 31.29 -18.25 28.36
C PRO A 9 30.26 -18.91 27.47
N SER A 10 29.55 -19.86 28.04
CA SER A 10 28.36 -20.46 27.45
C SER A 10 27.34 -19.38 27.19
N ASN A 11 27.13 -19.10 25.91
CA ASN A 11 26.08 -18.21 25.48
C ASN A 11 24.74 -18.87 25.86
N PRO A 12 23.97 -18.33 26.82
CA PRO A 12 22.69 -18.93 27.17
C PRO A 12 21.74 -18.78 25.99
N ALA A 13 21.24 -19.92 25.56
CA ALA A 13 20.14 -20.15 24.62
C ALA A 13 19.38 -18.92 24.11
N GLY A 14 19.54 -18.62 22.83
CA GLY A 14 18.50 -18.33 21.84
C GLY A 14 17.31 -17.45 22.20
N GLY A 15 17.44 -16.49 23.10
CA GLY A 15 16.46 -15.40 23.21
C GLY A 15 17.01 -14.20 22.47
N LEU A 16 16.44 -13.87 21.32
CA LEU A 16 16.61 -12.53 20.75
C LEU A 16 16.22 -11.56 21.85
N THR A 17 17.20 -10.89 22.45
CA THR A 17 16.92 -9.84 23.44
C THR A 17 16.02 -8.84 22.79
N ILE A 18 15.06 -8.27 23.54
CA ILE A 18 14.10 -7.26 23.05
C ILE A 18 14.85 -6.17 22.29
N PHE A 19 16.04 -5.79 22.74
CA PHE A 19 16.92 -4.83 22.06
C PHE A 19 17.42 -5.34 20.69
N GLY A 20 17.70 -6.62 20.52
CA GLY A 20 18.07 -7.19 19.22
C GLY A 20 16.92 -7.15 18.24
N HIS A 21 15.70 -7.42 18.69
CA HIS A 21 14.49 -7.34 17.85
C HIS A 21 14.17 -5.90 17.43
N LEU A 22 14.34 -4.93 18.34
CA LEU A 22 14.20 -3.50 18.02
C LEU A 22 15.27 -3.01 17.04
N ALA A 23 16.52 -3.47 17.16
CA ALA A 23 17.57 -3.14 16.21
C ALA A 23 17.28 -3.70 14.82
N GLU A 24 16.74 -4.91 14.74
CA GLU A 24 16.30 -5.53 13.48
C GLU A 24 15.14 -4.74 12.84
N LEU A 25 14.15 -4.36 13.63
CA LEU A 25 13.01 -3.54 13.18
C LEU A 25 13.48 -2.21 12.58
N ARG A 26 14.39 -1.51 13.28
CA ARG A 26 14.97 -0.25 12.79
C ARG A 26 15.66 -0.42 11.43
N MET A 27 16.48 -1.44 11.29
CA MET A 27 17.18 -1.69 10.03
C MET A 27 16.22 -2.00 8.87
N ARG A 28 15.15 -2.74 9.13
CA ARG A 28 14.12 -3.06 8.14
C ARG A 28 13.33 -1.82 7.76
N LEU A 29 12.97 -0.97 8.75
CA LEU A 29 12.29 0.30 8.50
C LEU A 29 13.13 1.21 7.60
N VAL A 30 14.43 1.33 7.86
CA VAL A 30 15.35 2.11 7.01
C VAL A 30 15.37 1.58 5.57
N ARG A 31 15.41 0.26 5.39
CA ARG A 31 15.35 -0.34 4.03
C ARG A 31 14.02 -0.06 3.32
N MET A 32 12.90 -0.12 4.03
CA MET A 32 11.59 0.24 3.46
C MET A 32 11.54 1.71 3.07
N MET A 33 12.05 2.62 3.92
CA MET A 33 12.12 4.04 3.61
C MET A 33 13.02 4.34 2.40
N LEU A 34 14.16 3.67 2.29
CA LEU A 34 15.04 3.78 1.13
C LEU A 34 14.37 3.27 -0.15
N ALA A 35 13.63 2.18 -0.08
CA ALA A 35 12.87 1.66 -1.22
C ALA A 35 11.79 2.66 -1.67
N VAL A 36 11.06 3.26 -0.73
CA VAL A 36 10.07 4.30 -1.04
C VAL A 36 10.74 5.53 -1.63
N ALA A 37 11.85 6.01 -1.06
CA ALA A 37 12.59 7.16 -1.58
C ALA A 37 13.07 6.90 -3.02
N THR A 38 13.64 5.71 -3.29
CA THR A 38 14.07 5.33 -4.63
C THR A 38 12.89 5.27 -5.60
N GLY A 39 11.77 4.66 -5.20
CA GLY A 39 10.54 4.63 -5.98
C GLY A 39 10.00 6.03 -6.27
N SER A 40 10.03 6.94 -5.29
CA SER A 40 9.62 8.34 -5.45
C SER A 40 10.48 9.08 -6.47
N ILE A 41 11.80 8.85 -6.46
CA ILE A 41 12.72 9.44 -7.45
C ILE A 41 12.38 8.93 -8.86
N VAL A 42 12.11 7.64 -9.01
CA VAL A 42 11.70 7.06 -10.31
C VAL A 42 10.43 7.73 -10.82
N ILE A 43 9.41 7.90 -9.95
CA ILE A 43 8.16 8.58 -10.34
C ILE A 43 8.43 10.06 -10.70
N LEU A 44 9.33 10.76 -10.02
CA LEU A 44 9.67 12.15 -10.36
C LEU A 44 10.32 12.25 -11.76
N VAL A 45 11.15 11.30 -12.14
CA VAL A 45 11.75 11.24 -13.49
C VAL A 45 10.69 11.02 -14.56
N PHE A 46 9.70 10.16 -14.30
CA PHE A 46 8.61 9.83 -15.22
C PHE A 46 7.31 10.58 -14.91
N TYR A 47 7.41 11.75 -14.26
CA TYR A 47 6.26 12.49 -13.74
C TYR A 47 5.17 12.75 -14.79
N ASP A 48 5.54 13.23 -15.98
CA ASP A 48 4.59 13.62 -17.03
C ASP A 48 3.81 12.42 -17.58
N GLN A 49 4.47 11.26 -17.70
CA GLN A 49 3.81 10.04 -18.14
C GLN A 49 2.82 9.54 -17.07
N PHE A 50 3.26 9.57 -15.82
CA PHE A 50 2.45 9.12 -14.69
C PHE A 50 1.25 10.04 -14.46
N LEU A 51 1.44 11.36 -14.55
CA LEU A 51 0.36 12.33 -14.44
C LEU A 51 -0.68 12.11 -15.56
N ARG A 52 -0.24 11.94 -16.81
CA ARG A 52 -1.15 11.64 -17.94
C ARG A 52 -1.96 10.38 -17.70
N PHE A 53 -1.33 9.33 -17.21
CA PHE A 53 -2.01 8.09 -16.85
C PHE A 53 -3.07 8.30 -15.76
N LEU A 54 -2.72 8.99 -14.67
CA LEU A 54 -3.66 9.26 -13.58
C LEU A 54 -4.84 10.15 -14.00
N THR A 55 -4.63 11.11 -14.91
CA THR A 55 -5.67 12.06 -15.34
C THR A 55 -6.52 11.54 -16.50
N GLN A 56 -6.15 10.42 -17.10
CA GLN A 56 -6.86 9.83 -18.23
C GLN A 56 -8.35 9.54 -17.94
N PRO A 57 -8.73 8.95 -16.80
CA PRO A 57 -10.13 8.72 -16.46
C PRO A 57 -10.96 10.00 -16.50
N TYR A 58 -10.47 11.07 -15.88
CA TYR A 58 -11.15 12.36 -15.86
C TYR A 58 -11.33 12.95 -17.26
N ARG A 59 -10.28 12.92 -18.09
CA ARG A 59 -10.36 13.41 -19.49
C ARG A 59 -11.33 12.60 -20.32
N ASN A 60 -11.36 11.28 -20.15
CA ASN A 60 -12.29 10.41 -20.86
C ASN A 60 -13.76 10.74 -20.55
N ILE A 61 -14.07 11.00 -19.29
CA ILE A 61 -15.43 11.39 -18.89
C ILE A 61 -15.81 12.71 -19.51
N CYS A 62 -14.96 13.74 -19.44
CA CYS A 62 -15.23 15.05 -20.01
C CYS A 62 -15.41 15.01 -21.54
N SER A 63 -14.68 14.13 -22.23
CA SER A 63 -14.81 13.97 -23.68
C SER A 63 -16.06 13.17 -24.10
N THR A 64 -16.52 12.24 -23.24
CA THR A 64 -17.64 11.35 -23.54
C THR A 64 -18.99 11.94 -23.13
N ARG A 65 -19.00 12.83 -22.13
CA ARG A 65 -20.20 13.44 -21.54
C ARG A 65 -20.13 14.96 -21.61
N PRO A 66 -20.53 15.59 -22.72
CA PRO A 66 -20.57 17.04 -22.85
C PRO A 66 -21.52 17.72 -21.86
N ASP A 67 -22.51 16.99 -21.34
CA ASP A 67 -23.47 17.47 -20.35
C ASP A 67 -22.82 17.87 -19.00
N PHE A 68 -21.60 17.42 -18.74
CA PHE A 68 -20.92 17.65 -17.47
C PHE A 68 -20.14 18.98 -17.41
N ASN A 69 -20.18 19.81 -18.48
CA ASN A 69 -19.52 21.12 -18.52
C ASN A 69 -18.09 21.08 -17.97
N CYS A 70 -17.26 20.12 -18.38
CA CYS A 70 -15.87 20.02 -18.01
C CYS A 70 -14.97 19.96 -19.26
N ASP A 71 -13.80 20.57 -19.19
CA ASP A 71 -12.82 20.60 -20.28
C ASP A 71 -11.70 19.56 -20.13
N GLY A 72 -11.76 18.73 -19.08
CA GLY A 72 -10.75 17.71 -18.78
C GLY A 72 -9.42 18.26 -18.28
N THR A 73 -9.34 19.57 -17.99
CA THR A 73 -8.15 20.19 -17.43
C THR A 73 -8.23 20.24 -15.90
N LEU A 74 -7.06 20.11 -15.25
CA LEU A 74 -6.92 20.30 -13.81
C LEU A 74 -6.26 21.64 -13.56
N PHE A 75 -6.71 22.37 -12.56
CA PHE A 75 -6.15 23.67 -12.23
C PHE A 75 -5.37 23.66 -10.92
N THR A 76 -4.51 24.67 -10.76
CA THR A 76 -3.78 24.93 -9.52
C THR A 76 -4.14 26.33 -9.02
N LEU A 77 -4.35 26.47 -7.70
CA LEU A 77 -4.65 27.78 -7.07
C LEU A 77 -3.41 28.63 -6.86
N GLY A 78 -2.22 28.06 -7.01
CA GLY A 78 -0.97 28.78 -6.83
C GLY A 78 0.27 27.95 -7.11
N PRO A 79 1.45 28.58 -7.19
CA PRO A 79 2.69 27.92 -7.59
C PRO A 79 3.14 26.82 -6.60
N ILE A 80 2.89 27.00 -5.31
CA ILE A 80 3.23 26.01 -4.27
C ILE A 80 2.38 24.74 -4.41
N GLU A 81 1.16 24.89 -4.91
CA GLU A 81 0.27 23.75 -5.10
C GLU A 81 0.79 22.79 -6.18
N GLY A 82 1.30 23.30 -7.29
CA GLY A 82 1.92 22.49 -8.33
C GLY A 82 3.08 21.66 -7.80
N LEU A 83 3.93 22.25 -6.94
CA LEU A 83 5.01 21.53 -6.28
C LEU A 83 4.47 20.46 -5.30
N SER A 84 3.47 20.82 -4.50
CA SER A 84 2.87 19.87 -3.54
C SER A 84 2.20 18.70 -4.24
N ALA A 85 1.55 18.91 -5.37
CA ALA A 85 0.97 17.87 -6.21
C ALA A 85 2.06 16.90 -6.72
N ARG A 86 3.18 17.44 -7.22
CA ARG A 86 4.35 16.63 -7.64
C ARG A 86 4.87 15.75 -6.50
N MET A 87 5.04 16.33 -5.31
CA MET A 87 5.51 15.58 -4.14
C MET A 87 4.52 14.48 -3.72
N ARG A 88 3.21 14.75 -3.78
CA ARG A 88 2.18 13.75 -3.50
C ARG A 88 2.21 12.59 -4.50
N ILE A 89 2.27 12.89 -5.80
CA ILE A 89 2.37 11.88 -6.86
C ILE A 89 3.62 11.02 -6.64
N ALA A 90 4.77 11.65 -6.38
CA ALA A 90 6.02 10.95 -6.11
C ALA A 90 5.92 10.06 -4.86
N GLY A 91 5.34 10.55 -3.77
CA GLY A 91 5.19 9.81 -2.53
C GLY A 91 4.26 8.60 -2.67
N TYR A 92 3.06 8.79 -3.20
CA TYR A 92 2.10 7.69 -3.40
C TYR A 92 2.58 6.69 -4.45
N GLY A 93 3.09 7.17 -5.59
CA GLY A 93 3.64 6.30 -6.63
C GLY A 93 4.88 5.55 -6.17
N GLY A 94 5.77 6.22 -5.42
CA GLY A 94 6.93 5.61 -4.79
C GLY A 94 6.56 4.51 -3.79
N LEU A 95 5.51 4.73 -2.98
CA LEU A 95 4.98 3.74 -2.06
C LEU A 95 4.46 2.49 -2.81
N ILE A 96 3.71 2.69 -3.90
CA ILE A 96 3.18 1.59 -4.71
C ILE A 96 4.33 0.78 -5.35
N ILE A 97 5.34 1.44 -5.92
CA ILE A 97 6.51 0.77 -6.51
C ILE A 97 7.33 0.04 -5.44
N ALA A 98 7.47 0.62 -4.25
CA ALA A 98 8.22 0.01 -3.15
C ALA A 98 7.47 -1.15 -2.47
N LEU A 99 6.19 -1.34 -2.75
CA LEU A 99 5.32 -2.31 -2.07
C LEU A 99 5.88 -3.73 -2.05
N PRO A 100 6.43 -4.30 -3.14
CA PRO A 100 7.05 -5.63 -3.10
C PRO A 100 8.18 -5.71 -2.08
N VAL A 101 9.02 -4.66 -2.00
CA VAL A 101 10.12 -4.60 -1.04
C VAL A 101 9.59 -4.46 0.38
N ILE A 102 8.56 -3.64 0.59
CA ILE A 102 7.89 -3.47 1.89
C ILE A 102 7.31 -4.80 2.36
N MET A 103 6.56 -5.50 1.51
CA MET A 103 6.02 -6.83 1.83
C MET A 103 7.12 -7.83 2.17
N TRP A 104 8.20 -7.84 1.40
CA TRP A 104 9.37 -8.68 1.68
C TRP A 104 10.01 -8.38 3.04
N GLN A 105 10.17 -7.11 3.42
CA GLN A 105 10.76 -6.73 4.71
C GLN A 105 9.82 -7.06 5.87
N LEU A 106 8.52 -6.83 5.72
CA LEU A 106 7.51 -7.20 6.70
C LEU A 106 7.53 -8.73 6.95
N TRP A 107 7.53 -9.50 5.87
CA TRP A 107 7.58 -10.97 5.98
C TRP A 107 8.84 -11.46 6.66
N LYS A 108 10.00 -10.94 6.29
CA LYS A 108 11.26 -11.29 6.96
C LYS A 108 11.25 -10.97 8.46
N PHE A 109 10.49 -9.95 8.88
CA PHE A 109 10.33 -9.61 10.28
C PHE A 109 9.44 -10.63 11.02
N ILE A 110 8.46 -11.18 10.36
CA ILE A 110 7.46 -12.08 10.93
C ILE A 110 7.92 -13.54 10.90
N VAL A 111 8.64 -13.95 9.85
CA VAL A 111 9.11 -15.34 9.64
C VAL A 111 9.87 -15.96 10.82
N PRO A 112 10.71 -15.24 11.59
CA PRO A 112 11.35 -15.82 12.78
C PRO A 112 10.37 -16.34 13.83
N ALA A 113 9.15 -15.79 13.90
CA ALA A 113 8.11 -16.20 14.83
C ALA A 113 7.33 -17.46 14.36
N LEU A 114 7.53 -17.89 13.10
CA LEU A 114 6.84 -19.05 12.53
C LEU A 114 7.63 -20.34 12.75
N ASN A 115 6.90 -21.47 12.82
CA ASN A 115 7.49 -22.82 12.88
C ASN A 115 8.29 -23.14 11.61
N LYS A 116 9.27 -24.05 11.72
CA LYS A 116 10.13 -24.44 10.58
C LYS A 116 9.36 -24.94 9.35
N GLN A 117 8.21 -25.59 9.55
CA GLN A 117 7.35 -26.08 8.46
C GLN A 117 6.60 -24.95 7.74
N GLU A 118 6.26 -23.86 8.44
CA GLU A 118 5.50 -22.74 7.91
C GLU A 118 6.37 -21.75 7.12
N LYS A 119 7.69 -21.72 7.40
CA LYS A 119 8.66 -20.89 6.66
C LYS A 119 8.67 -21.18 5.16
N LYS A 120 8.31 -22.38 4.74
CA LYS A 120 8.22 -22.76 3.33
C LYS A 120 7.15 -21.95 2.56
N TYR A 121 6.12 -21.49 3.25
CA TYR A 121 5.01 -20.73 2.64
C TYR A 121 5.27 -19.22 2.56
N SER A 122 6.41 -18.74 3.05
CA SER A 122 6.72 -17.29 3.06
C SER A 122 6.79 -16.69 1.67
N ILE A 123 7.44 -17.37 0.71
CA ILE A 123 7.60 -16.84 -0.67
C ILE A 123 6.25 -16.79 -1.41
N PRO A 124 5.46 -17.88 -1.50
CA PRO A 124 4.15 -17.81 -2.14
C PRO A 124 3.23 -16.77 -1.51
N PHE A 125 3.33 -16.57 -0.19
CA PHE A 125 2.53 -15.59 0.51
C PHE A 125 2.87 -14.14 0.13
N ILE A 126 4.17 -13.81 0.00
CA ILE A 126 4.63 -12.50 -0.47
C ILE A 126 4.13 -12.24 -1.89
N VAL A 127 4.32 -13.22 -2.77
CA VAL A 127 3.90 -13.13 -4.17
C VAL A 127 2.38 -12.90 -4.26
N THR A 128 1.60 -13.70 -3.52
CA THR A 128 0.14 -13.55 -3.47
C THR A 128 -0.25 -12.17 -2.93
N SER A 129 0.40 -11.67 -1.87
CA SER A 129 0.13 -10.34 -1.31
C SER A 129 0.35 -9.23 -2.34
N VAL A 130 1.45 -9.30 -3.09
CA VAL A 130 1.77 -8.31 -4.14
C VAL A 130 0.75 -8.40 -5.27
N ILE A 131 0.42 -9.60 -5.74
CA ILE A 131 -0.58 -9.79 -6.81
C ILE A 131 -1.94 -9.26 -6.38
N LEU A 132 -2.41 -9.58 -5.16
CA LEU A 132 -3.70 -9.11 -4.66
C LEU A 132 -3.72 -7.59 -4.54
N PHE A 133 -2.67 -6.96 -4.01
CA PHE A 133 -2.60 -5.51 -3.94
C PHE A 133 -2.67 -4.87 -5.34
N LEU A 134 -1.90 -5.37 -6.31
CA LEU A 134 -1.92 -4.86 -7.67
C LEU A 134 -3.28 -5.07 -8.34
N THR A 135 -3.95 -6.20 -8.07
CA THR A 135 -5.33 -6.44 -8.54
C THR A 135 -6.31 -5.46 -7.92
N GLY A 136 -6.21 -5.18 -6.62
CA GLY A 136 -7.01 -4.17 -5.94
C GLY A 136 -6.75 -2.76 -6.48
N ALA A 137 -5.50 -2.40 -6.70
CA ALA A 137 -5.11 -1.12 -7.31
C ALA A 137 -5.65 -0.97 -8.74
N TRP A 138 -5.58 -2.03 -9.53
CA TRP A 138 -6.16 -2.09 -10.88
C TRP A 138 -7.68 -1.91 -10.85
N LEU A 139 -8.36 -2.61 -9.96
CA LEU A 139 -9.80 -2.48 -9.78
C LEU A 139 -10.20 -1.07 -9.34
N ALA A 140 -9.45 -0.45 -8.44
CA ALA A 140 -9.64 0.94 -8.03
C ALA A 140 -9.55 1.90 -9.21
N TYR A 141 -8.53 1.74 -10.05
CA TYR A 141 -8.34 2.55 -11.25
C TYR A 141 -9.48 2.35 -12.26
N TRP A 142 -9.91 1.13 -12.48
CA TRP A 142 -11.03 0.82 -13.39
C TRP A 142 -12.37 1.37 -12.87
N THR A 143 -12.58 1.33 -11.55
CA THR A 143 -13.79 1.86 -10.90
C THR A 143 -13.79 3.38 -10.84
N LEU A 144 -12.62 4.03 -10.99
CA LEU A 144 -12.46 5.48 -10.87
C LEU A 144 -13.34 6.25 -11.86
N ASP A 145 -13.48 5.75 -13.10
CA ASP A 145 -14.38 6.36 -14.10
C ASP A 145 -15.82 6.43 -13.58
N LYS A 146 -16.32 5.35 -13.01
CA LYS A 146 -17.67 5.27 -12.47
C LYS A 146 -17.86 6.09 -11.20
N ALA A 147 -16.83 6.12 -10.34
CA ALA A 147 -16.83 6.93 -9.13
C ALA A 147 -16.87 8.43 -9.46
N LEU A 148 -16.09 8.87 -10.45
CA LEU A 148 -16.10 10.25 -10.91
C LEU A 148 -17.42 10.62 -11.58
N GLU A 149 -17.95 9.75 -12.46
CA GLU A 149 -19.27 9.94 -13.09
C GLU A 149 -20.37 10.14 -12.04
N PHE A 150 -20.36 9.31 -11.00
CA PHE A 150 -21.30 9.42 -9.88
C PHE A 150 -21.13 10.75 -9.13
N LEU A 151 -19.89 11.12 -8.75
CA LEU A 151 -19.61 12.35 -8.01
C LEU A 151 -20.02 13.59 -8.80
N ILE A 152 -19.75 13.63 -10.11
CA ILE A 152 -20.14 14.72 -11.00
C ILE A 152 -21.67 14.82 -11.10
N ALA A 153 -22.35 13.70 -11.30
CA ALA A 153 -23.81 13.67 -11.39
C ALA A 153 -24.50 14.17 -10.10
N TRP A 154 -23.89 13.92 -8.93
CA TRP A 154 -24.41 14.41 -7.64
C TRP A 154 -24.16 15.90 -7.38
N SER A 155 -23.23 16.51 -8.09
CA SER A 155 -22.94 17.96 -7.94
C SER A 155 -24.08 18.87 -8.43
N GLY A 156 -25.01 18.33 -9.20
CA GLY A 156 -26.18 19.05 -9.73
C GLY A 156 -25.92 19.72 -11.09
N ALA A 157 -27.02 19.96 -11.82
CA ALA A 157 -26.97 20.62 -13.11
C ALA A 157 -26.58 22.11 -12.98
N GLY A 158 -25.66 22.55 -13.83
CA GLY A 158 -25.21 23.96 -13.87
C GLY A 158 -23.96 24.29 -13.04
N VAL A 159 -23.33 23.29 -12.43
CA VAL A 159 -22.05 23.46 -11.75
C VAL A 159 -20.93 23.13 -12.73
N GLU A 160 -20.01 24.08 -12.98
CA GLU A 160 -18.81 23.83 -13.77
C GLU A 160 -17.85 22.90 -13.03
N GLN A 161 -17.48 21.79 -13.67
CA GLN A 161 -16.70 20.72 -13.06
C GLN A 161 -15.21 20.89 -13.34
N THR A 162 -14.57 21.80 -12.61
CA THR A 162 -13.12 21.99 -12.68
C THR A 162 -12.47 21.55 -11.38
N TYR A 163 -11.57 20.56 -11.43
CA TYR A 163 -10.97 20.00 -10.23
C TYR A 163 -9.54 20.47 -9.99
N GLN A 164 -9.26 20.76 -8.72
CA GLN A 164 -7.94 21.08 -8.24
C GLN A 164 -7.03 19.84 -8.31
N ILE A 165 -5.85 19.96 -8.93
CA ILE A 165 -4.93 18.85 -9.14
C ILE A 165 -4.59 18.09 -7.84
N SER A 166 -4.33 18.82 -6.74
CA SER A 166 -3.99 18.23 -5.45
C SER A 166 -5.13 17.39 -4.86
N LYS A 167 -6.37 17.82 -5.04
CA LYS A 167 -7.56 17.10 -4.55
C LYS A 167 -7.83 15.86 -5.38
N TYR A 168 -7.75 15.99 -6.71
CA TYR A 168 -7.91 14.87 -7.61
C TYR A 168 -6.89 13.76 -7.36
N ILE A 169 -5.60 14.10 -7.29
CA ILE A 169 -4.53 13.13 -7.02
C ILE A 169 -4.71 12.45 -5.65
N SER A 170 -5.13 13.21 -4.63
CA SER A 170 -5.40 12.62 -3.31
C SER A 170 -6.56 11.63 -3.35
N LEU A 171 -7.63 11.92 -4.10
CA LEU A 171 -8.76 11.01 -4.28
C LEU A 171 -8.31 9.71 -4.97
N VAL A 172 -7.59 9.82 -6.09
CA VAL A 172 -7.09 8.64 -6.83
C VAL A 172 -6.17 7.80 -5.95
N ALA A 173 -5.21 8.44 -5.27
CA ALA A 173 -4.28 7.75 -4.38
C ALA A 173 -4.99 7.04 -3.22
N MET A 174 -5.98 7.71 -2.60
CA MET A 174 -6.77 7.15 -1.51
C MET A 174 -7.59 5.94 -1.99
N MET A 175 -8.21 6.00 -3.17
CA MET A 175 -8.91 4.87 -3.76
C MET A 175 -7.98 3.69 -4.01
N VAL A 176 -6.84 3.92 -4.67
CA VAL A 176 -5.86 2.87 -4.99
C VAL A 176 -5.32 2.22 -3.71
N LEU A 177 -5.00 3.01 -2.69
CA LEU A 177 -4.51 2.50 -1.41
C LEU A 177 -5.61 1.75 -0.64
N ALA A 178 -6.83 2.27 -0.60
CA ALA A 178 -7.95 1.64 0.11
C ALA A 178 -8.32 0.29 -0.52
N PHE A 179 -8.48 0.23 -1.84
CA PHE A 179 -8.76 -1.02 -2.54
C PHE A 179 -7.58 -1.99 -2.45
N GLY A 180 -6.35 -1.52 -2.68
CA GLY A 180 -5.16 -2.35 -2.56
C GLY A 180 -4.99 -2.93 -1.16
N ALA A 181 -5.17 -2.13 -0.11
CA ALA A 181 -5.14 -2.59 1.28
C ALA A 181 -6.33 -3.52 1.60
N GLY A 182 -7.53 -3.22 1.09
CA GLY A 182 -8.70 -4.08 1.26
C GLY A 182 -8.48 -5.49 0.71
N PHE A 183 -7.85 -5.61 -0.45
CA PHE A 183 -7.48 -6.90 -1.03
C PHE A 183 -6.38 -7.64 -0.25
N LEU A 184 -5.61 -6.96 0.60
CA LEU A 184 -4.65 -7.61 1.51
C LEU A 184 -5.32 -8.21 2.76
N VAL A 185 -6.54 -7.79 3.13
CA VAL A 185 -7.25 -8.30 4.31
C VAL A 185 -7.38 -9.82 4.32
N PRO A 186 -7.81 -10.52 3.25
CA PRO A 186 -7.89 -11.97 3.24
C PRO A 186 -6.53 -12.63 3.51
N VAL A 187 -5.47 -12.08 2.95
CA VAL A 187 -4.10 -12.56 3.14
C VAL A 187 -3.68 -12.42 4.60
N LEU A 188 -3.98 -11.28 5.21
CA LEU A 188 -3.68 -11.01 6.62
C LEU A 188 -4.44 -11.98 7.54
N VAL A 189 -5.71 -12.27 7.24
CA VAL A 189 -6.52 -13.24 8.00
C VAL A 189 -5.91 -14.64 7.92
N VAL A 190 -5.56 -15.11 6.72
CA VAL A 190 -4.88 -16.43 6.55
C VAL A 190 -3.55 -16.45 7.31
N PHE A 191 -2.81 -15.35 7.29
CA PHE A 191 -1.58 -15.23 8.05
C PHE A 191 -1.81 -15.35 9.57
N LEU A 192 -2.78 -14.65 10.14
CA LEU A 192 -3.11 -14.73 11.56
C LEU A 192 -3.54 -16.15 12.00
N GLN A 193 -4.16 -16.91 11.08
CA GLN A 193 -4.48 -18.32 11.30
C GLN A 193 -3.22 -19.19 11.32
N LEU A 194 -2.29 -18.97 10.39
CA LEU A 194 -1.02 -19.72 10.35
C LEU A 194 -0.16 -19.50 11.60
N VAL A 195 -0.14 -18.27 12.11
CA VAL A 195 0.58 -17.92 13.35
C VAL A 195 -0.15 -18.44 14.62
N GLY A 196 -1.37 -18.98 14.47
CA GLY A 196 -2.16 -19.51 15.59
C GLY A 196 -2.78 -18.44 16.49
N VAL A 197 -2.73 -17.15 16.09
CA VAL A 197 -3.36 -16.04 16.82
C VAL A 197 -4.89 -16.13 16.72
N VAL A 198 -5.39 -16.59 15.57
CA VAL A 198 -6.83 -16.73 15.32
C VAL A 198 -7.13 -18.17 14.93
N THR A 199 -8.00 -18.82 15.70
CA THR A 199 -8.48 -20.16 15.35
C THR A 199 -9.61 -20.09 14.32
N PRO A 200 -9.72 -21.04 13.38
CA PRO A 200 -10.81 -21.07 12.40
C PRO A 200 -12.20 -21.03 13.03
N GLN A 201 -12.34 -21.64 14.22
CA GLN A 201 -13.60 -21.63 14.98
C GLN A 201 -14.00 -20.24 15.48
N THR A 202 -13.02 -19.43 15.88
CA THR A 202 -13.24 -18.04 16.29
C THR A 202 -13.68 -17.18 15.12
N LEU A 203 -13.12 -17.41 13.94
CA LEU A 203 -13.51 -16.68 12.71
C LEU A 203 -14.95 -17.00 12.29
N ILE A 204 -15.34 -18.29 12.32
CA ILE A 204 -16.69 -18.74 11.98
C ILE A 204 -17.72 -18.19 13.01
N LYS A 205 -17.34 -18.13 14.29
CA LYS A 205 -18.22 -17.58 15.34
C LYS A 205 -18.35 -16.06 15.27
N GLN A 206 -17.32 -15.36 14.79
CA GLN A 206 -17.26 -13.91 14.71
C GLN A 206 -17.40 -13.35 13.28
N TRP A 207 -17.74 -14.18 12.29
CA TRP A 207 -17.87 -13.76 10.91
C TRP A 207 -18.84 -12.59 10.72
N ARG A 208 -19.89 -12.55 11.54
CA ARG A 208 -20.88 -11.44 11.56
C ARG A 208 -20.24 -10.10 11.94
N TYR A 209 -19.31 -10.08 12.90
CA TYR A 209 -18.60 -8.87 13.31
C TYR A 209 -17.50 -8.48 12.31
N SER A 210 -16.85 -9.46 11.68
CA SER A 210 -15.88 -9.19 10.60
C SER A 210 -16.56 -8.57 9.37
N PHE A 211 -17.78 -9.00 9.04
CA PHE A 211 -18.58 -8.40 7.97
C PHE A 211 -19.03 -6.98 8.31
N MET A 212 -19.48 -6.73 9.55
CA MET A 212 -19.87 -5.38 9.99
C MET A 212 -18.70 -4.40 10.07
N GLY A 213 -17.48 -4.87 10.32
CA GLY A 213 -16.28 -4.04 10.36
C GLY A 213 -15.69 -3.69 8.99
N THR A 214 -16.21 -4.30 7.91
CA THR A 214 -15.75 -4.06 6.52
C THR A 214 -16.68 -3.07 5.80
N PHE A 215 -17.85 -2.79 6.34
CA PHE A 215 -18.81 -1.78 5.90
C PHE A 215 -18.82 -0.59 6.86
#